data_11046dd24353766c5170ad1bf276308d
#
_entry.id   11046dd24353766c5170ad1bf276308d
#
_cell.length_a   1.000
_cell.length_b   1.000
_cell.length_c   1.000
_cell.angle_alpha   90.00
_cell.angle_beta   90.00
_cell.angle_gamma   90.00
#
_symmetry.space_group_name_H-M   'P 1'
#
loop_
_entity.id
_entity.type
_entity.pdbx_description
1 polymer ?
#
loop_
_entity_poly.entity_id
_entity_poly.type
_entity_poly.pdbx_seq_one_letter_code
_entity_poly.pdbx_strand_id
1 'polypeptide(L)'
;IREQFAATGEPEWQAQLELERPNGMPQVLLLRGSRLPEASGGGDVVVFDDVTRLIAAQRSAAWGEVARRLAHEIKNPLTPIQLSAERLQFKLADKLTNGDADMLARGTQTIINQVQAMKRMVDDFRDYARLPAPEVAPLDLNGLIREVLGFYEGSSAIIEAELADDLGSVLGDATQLRQIIHNLLRNAEDALEGRDGGRIILRTEHGVRHAHLSIADNGPGFPVELLPRIFEPYVTTKARGTGLGLP
;
A
#
# COMPACT_ATOMS: atom_id res chain seq x y z
N ILE A 1 12.36 -35.45 10.45
CA ILE A 1 11.31 -36.45 10.05
C ILE A 1 11.39 -37.66 10.94
N ARG A 2 12.52 -38.39 11.00
CA ARG A 2 12.66 -39.59 11.86
C ARG A 2 12.45 -39.30 13.35
N GLU A 3 12.88 -38.17 13.83
CA GLU A 3 12.67 -37.69 15.20
C GLU A 3 11.20 -37.41 15.52
N GLN A 4 10.44 -36.92 14.55
CA GLN A 4 9.00 -36.65 14.71
C GLN A 4 8.21 -37.98 14.90
N PHE A 5 8.51 -39.04 14.11
CA PHE A 5 7.91 -40.35 14.31
C PHE A 5 8.29 -40.99 15.65
N ALA A 6 9.48 -40.70 16.17
CA ALA A 6 9.94 -41.20 17.46
C ALA A 6 9.33 -40.43 18.66
N ALA A 7 9.04 -39.14 18.49
CA ALA A 7 8.57 -38.28 19.56
C ALA A 7 7.07 -38.39 19.84
N THR A 8 6.24 -38.65 18.80
CA THR A 8 4.78 -38.65 18.95
C THR A 8 4.22 -40.03 19.30
N GLY A 9 4.90 -41.16 18.96
CA GLY A 9 4.39 -42.49 19.15
C GLY A 9 3.07 -42.82 18.40
N GLU A 10 2.53 -41.80 17.70
CA GLU A 10 1.29 -41.91 16.95
C GLU A 10 1.55 -42.38 15.50
N PRO A 11 0.60 -43.10 14.89
CA PRO A 11 0.74 -43.56 13.50
C PRO A 11 0.72 -42.39 12.49
N GLU A 12 0.22 -41.23 12.89
CA GLU A 12 0.13 -40.03 12.06
C GLU A 12 0.67 -38.79 12.82
N TRP A 13 1.37 -37.93 12.11
CA TRP A 13 1.85 -36.67 12.65
C TRP A 13 1.77 -35.53 11.60
N GLN A 14 1.70 -34.32 12.07
CA GLN A 14 1.73 -33.11 11.26
C GLN A 14 2.74 -32.12 11.84
N ALA A 15 3.54 -31.49 10.96
CA ALA A 15 4.48 -30.46 11.36
C ALA A 15 4.55 -29.37 10.30
N GLN A 16 4.82 -28.15 10.75
CA GLN A 16 5.11 -27.02 9.88
C GLN A 16 6.61 -26.73 9.94
N LEU A 17 7.22 -26.58 8.79
CA LEU A 17 8.64 -26.28 8.65
C LEU A 17 8.81 -24.98 7.88
N GLU A 18 9.55 -24.02 8.46
CA GLU A 18 9.96 -22.79 7.80
C GLU A 18 11.38 -22.97 7.27
N LEU A 19 11.58 -22.70 5.98
CA LEU A 19 12.86 -22.77 5.28
C LEU A 19 13.20 -21.42 4.69
N GLU A 20 14.45 -21.00 4.80
CA GLU A 20 14.96 -19.86 4.06
C GLU A 20 15.46 -20.32 2.69
N ARG A 21 14.91 -19.74 1.63
CA ARG A 21 15.40 -19.98 0.27
C ARG A 21 16.69 -19.19 0.03
N PRO A 22 17.54 -19.63 -0.91
CA PRO A 22 18.76 -18.89 -1.27
C PRO A 22 18.52 -17.45 -1.74
N ASN A 23 17.29 -17.12 -2.16
CA ASN A 23 16.87 -15.78 -2.54
C ASN A 23 16.35 -14.93 -1.37
N GLY A 24 16.49 -15.41 -0.12
CA GLY A 24 16.05 -14.72 1.08
C GLY A 24 14.54 -14.76 1.35
N MET A 25 13.75 -15.41 0.49
CA MET A 25 12.31 -15.53 0.74
C MET A 25 12.00 -16.75 1.63
N PRO A 26 11.21 -16.59 2.71
CA PRO A 26 10.80 -17.72 3.53
C PRO A 26 9.86 -18.64 2.75
N GLN A 27 10.02 -19.95 2.96
CA GLN A 27 9.12 -20.99 2.45
C GLN A 27 8.54 -21.76 3.62
N VAL A 28 7.23 -21.95 3.62
CA VAL A 28 6.53 -22.70 4.67
C VAL A 28 5.99 -23.99 4.08
N LEU A 29 6.50 -25.11 4.57
CA LEU A 29 6.05 -26.43 4.21
C LEU A 29 5.20 -27.01 5.32
N LEU A 30 4.02 -27.55 4.97
CA LEU A 30 3.21 -28.37 5.84
C LEU A 30 3.55 -29.83 5.54
N LEU A 31 4.08 -30.53 6.54
CA LEU A 31 4.43 -31.94 6.45
C LEU A 31 3.38 -32.79 7.17
N ARG A 32 2.98 -33.86 6.55
CA ARG A 32 2.14 -34.90 7.16
C ARG A 32 2.84 -36.24 6.98
N GLY A 33 3.04 -36.97 8.07
CA GLY A 33 3.65 -38.28 8.04
C GLY A 33 2.67 -39.35 8.55
N SER A 34 2.67 -40.50 7.90
CA SER A 34 1.90 -41.64 8.32
C SER A 34 2.76 -42.89 8.23
N ARG A 35 2.64 -43.78 9.24
CA ARG A 35 3.31 -45.08 9.26
C ARG A 35 2.44 -46.14 8.60
N LEU A 36 3.01 -46.85 7.62
CA LEU A 36 2.32 -47.93 6.95
C LEU A 36 2.31 -49.19 7.84
N PRO A 37 1.20 -49.95 7.85
CA PRO A 37 1.13 -51.23 8.58
C PRO A 37 2.19 -52.20 8.10
N GLU A 38 2.74 -53.04 9.03
CA GLU A 38 3.72 -54.08 8.70
C GLU A 38 3.19 -55.10 7.70
N ALA A 39 1.86 -55.37 7.72
CA ALA A 39 1.20 -56.23 6.75
C ALA A 39 1.31 -55.78 5.30
N SER A 40 1.62 -54.48 5.07
CA SER A 40 1.84 -53.87 3.75
C SER A 40 3.31 -53.69 3.42
N GLY A 41 4.23 -54.35 4.17
CA GLY A 41 5.68 -54.20 3.98
C GLY A 41 6.34 -53.16 4.86
N GLY A 42 5.60 -52.47 5.71
CA GLY A 42 6.09 -51.43 6.61
C GLY A 42 6.61 -50.19 5.85
N GLY A 43 6.92 -49.14 6.59
CA GLY A 43 7.51 -47.93 6.05
C GLY A 43 6.82 -46.65 6.54
N ASP A 44 7.35 -45.53 6.15
CA ASP A 44 6.80 -44.21 6.49
C ASP A 44 6.49 -43.44 5.19
N VAL A 45 5.29 -42.86 5.12
CA VAL A 45 4.88 -41.96 4.04
C VAL A 45 4.90 -40.57 4.58
N VAL A 46 5.54 -39.63 3.85
CA VAL A 46 5.55 -38.23 4.17
C VAL A 46 5.06 -37.43 2.96
N VAL A 47 4.01 -36.68 3.17
CA VAL A 47 3.46 -35.72 2.20
C VAL A 47 3.85 -34.33 2.67
N PHE A 48 4.24 -33.45 1.74
CA PHE A 48 4.53 -32.07 2.03
C PHE A 48 3.83 -31.15 1.01
N ASP A 49 3.23 -30.10 1.55
CA ASP A 49 2.55 -29.06 0.79
C ASP A 49 3.25 -27.71 0.99
N ASP A 50 3.52 -26.96 -0.07
CA ASP A 50 3.99 -25.58 0.02
C ASP A 50 2.80 -24.68 0.33
N VAL A 51 2.65 -24.32 1.59
CA VAL A 51 1.57 -23.46 2.10
C VAL A 51 1.99 -21.99 2.27
N THR A 52 3.14 -21.61 1.73
CA THR A 52 3.71 -20.25 1.85
C THR A 52 2.70 -19.19 1.45
N ARG A 53 2.11 -19.33 0.26
CA ARG A 53 1.13 -18.36 -0.27
C ARG A 53 -0.16 -18.35 0.57
N LEU A 54 -0.60 -19.49 1.03
CA LEU A 54 -1.82 -19.60 1.83
C LEU A 54 -1.65 -18.88 3.18
N ILE A 55 -0.54 -19.12 3.87
CA ILE A 55 -0.25 -18.47 5.15
C ILE A 55 -0.03 -16.96 4.97
N ALA A 56 0.68 -16.53 3.92
CA ALA A 56 0.85 -15.13 3.61
C ALA A 56 -0.50 -14.44 3.35
N ALA A 57 -1.39 -15.06 2.58
CA ALA A 57 -2.72 -14.54 2.31
C ALA A 57 -3.58 -14.45 3.58
N GLN A 58 -3.56 -15.48 4.44
CA GLN A 58 -4.27 -15.46 5.72
C GLN A 58 -3.76 -14.37 6.65
N ARG A 59 -2.43 -14.22 6.78
CA ARG A 59 -1.81 -13.15 7.59
C ARG A 59 -2.19 -11.77 7.06
N SER A 60 -2.15 -11.58 5.75
CA SER A 60 -2.54 -10.32 5.11
C SER A 60 -4.02 -10.00 5.34
N ALA A 61 -4.91 -10.97 5.19
CA ALA A 61 -6.35 -10.79 5.43
C ALA A 61 -6.63 -10.44 6.90
N ALA A 62 -6.01 -11.15 7.84
CA ALA A 62 -6.15 -10.87 9.28
C ALA A 62 -5.61 -9.48 9.64
N TRP A 63 -4.46 -9.10 9.06
CA TRP A 63 -3.87 -7.77 9.26
C TRP A 63 -4.74 -6.66 8.69
N GLY A 64 -5.32 -6.86 7.50
CA GLY A 64 -6.25 -5.93 6.87
C GLY A 64 -7.50 -5.67 7.73
N GLU A 65 -8.06 -6.71 8.37
CA GLU A 65 -9.21 -6.55 9.28
C GLU A 65 -8.83 -5.76 10.54
N VAL A 66 -7.67 -6.05 11.15
CA VAL A 66 -7.14 -5.29 12.30
C VAL A 66 -6.92 -3.82 11.93
N ALA A 67 -6.26 -3.55 10.81
CA ALA A 67 -6.00 -2.20 10.34
C ALA A 67 -7.30 -1.42 10.05
N ARG A 68 -8.30 -2.07 9.45
CA ARG A 68 -9.62 -1.47 9.21
C ARG A 68 -10.28 -1.05 10.51
N ARG A 69 -10.29 -1.95 11.51
CA ARG A 69 -10.88 -1.68 12.82
C ARG A 69 -10.16 -0.54 13.54
N LEU A 70 -8.83 -0.58 13.58
CA LEU A 70 -8.00 0.48 14.18
C LEU A 70 -8.24 1.83 13.47
N ALA A 71 -8.32 1.84 12.13
CA ALA A 71 -8.60 3.06 11.38
C ALA A 71 -9.94 3.69 11.81
N HIS A 72 -10.99 2.89 11.95
CA HIS A 72 -12.27 3.38 12.44
C HIS A 72 -12.20 3.89 13.88
N GLU A 73 -11.54 3.15 14.77
CA GLU A 73 -11.39 3.52 16.19
C GLU A 73 -10.56 4.79 16.37
N ILE A 74 -9.57 5.05 15.51
CA ILE A 74 -8.77 6.29 15.53
C ILE A 74 -9.54 7.46 14.92
N LYS A 75 -10.29 7.26 13.83
CA LYS A 75 -11.09 8.33 13.21
C LYS A 75 -12.22 8.83 14.09
N ASN A 76 -12.81 7.95 14.91
CA ASN A 76 -13.92 8.30 15.77
C ASN A 76 -13.66 9.47 16.72
N PRO A 77 -12.53 9.55 17.46
CA PRO A 77 -12.21 10.70 18.30
C PRO A 77 -11.72 11.91 17.50
N LEU A 78 -11.15 11.72 16.31
CA LEU A 78 -10.62 12.83 15.51
C LEU A 78 -11.71 13.74 14.96
N THR A 79 -12.87 13.19 14.61
CA THR A 79 -13.99 13.97 14.08
C THR A 79 -14.56 14.96 15.09
N PRO A 80 -14.90 14.60 16.35
CA PRO A 80 -15.34 15.56 17.33
C PRO A 80 -14.27 16.59 17.73
N ILE A 81 -12.98 16.24 17.69
CA ILE A 81 -11.88 17.19 17.93
C ILE A 81 -11.88 18.28 16.85
N GLN A 82 -11.95 17.88 15.57
CA GLN A 82 -12.04 18.81 14.46
C GLN A 82 -13.25 19.73 14.57
N LEU A 83 -14.43 19.16 14.77
CA LEU A 83 -15.69 19.92 14.92
C LEU A 83 -15.65 20.89 16.11
N SER A 84 -14.97 20.50 17.20
CA SER A 84 -14.81 21.38 18.36
C SER A 84 -13.91 22.58 18.05
N ALA A 85 -12.81 22.35 17.34
CA ALA A 85 -11.92 23.42 16.91
C ALA A 85 -12.61 24.39 15.93
N GLU A 86 -13.32 23.86 14.94
CA GLU A 86 -14.12 24.65 13.99
C GLU A 86 -15.23 25.46 14.70
N ARG A 87 -15.92 24.84 15.66
CA ARG A 87 -16.95 25.50 16.47
C ARG A 87 -16.39 26.62 17.33
N LEU A 88 -15.21 26.42 17.94
CA LEU A 88 -14.51 27.47 18.72
C LEU A 88 -14.15 28.63 17.82
N GLN A 89 -13.56 28.37 16.67
CA GLN A 89 -13.21 29.40 15.68
C GLN A 89 -14.45 30.19 15.27
N PHE A 90 -15.51 29.51 14.86
CA PHE A 90 -16.77 30.14 14.42
C PHE A 90 -17.44 30.98 15.52
N LYS A 91 -17.54 30.44 16.76
CA LYS A 91 -18.28 31.12 17.84
C LYS A 91 -17.55 32.29 18.48
N LEU A 92 -16.24 32.29 18.43
CA LEU A 92 -15.41 33.28 19.11
C LEU A 92 -14.75 34.29 18.18
N ALA A 93 -14.76 34.04 16.85
CA ALA A 93 -14.16 34.94 15.88
C ALA A 93 -14.61 36.39 16.05
N ASP A 94 -15.93 36.63 16.15
CA ASP A 94 -16.52 37.97 16.29
C ASP A 94 -16.53 38.52 17.73
N LYS A 95 -16.09 37.70 18.71
CA LYS A 95 -16.13 38.09 20.14
C LYS A 95 -14.78 38.49 20.70
N LEU A 96 -13.72 38.16 20.00
CA LEU A 96 -12.37 38.47 20.36
C LEU A 96 -11.85 39.64 19.54
N THR A 97 -10.99 40.42 20.11
CA THR A 97 -10.38 41.60 19.44
C THR A 97 -8.88 41.42 19.31
N ASN A 98 -8.32 41.91 18.20
CA ASN A 98 -6.88 42.01 17.95
C ASN A 98 -6.10 40.67 18.13
N GLY A 99 -5.06 40.64 18.97
CA GLY A 99 -4.13 39.54 19.12
C GLY A 99 -4.77 38.22 19.59
N ASP A 100 -5.88 38.28 20.35
CA ASP A 100 -6.58 37.08 20.85
C ASP A 100 -7.36 36.37 19.71
N ALA A 101 -7.97 37.15 18.81
CA ALA A 101 -8.63 36.61 17.62
C ALA A 101 -7.61 35.88 16.71
N ASP A 102 -6.46 36.47 16.48
CA ASP A 102 -5.38 35.88 15.69
C ASP A 102 -4.79 34.62 16.36
N MET A 103 -4.65 34.65 17.68
CA MET A 103 -4.19 33.49 18.45
C MET A 103 -5.17 32.32 18.34
N LEU A 104 -6.47 32.60 18.53
CA LEU A 104 -7.52 31.58 18.36
C LEU A 104 -7.50 31.00 16.94
N ALA A 105 -7.50 31.86 15.91
CA ALA A 105 -7.51 31.43 14.52
C ALA A 105 -6.31 30.52 14.20
N ARG A 106 -5.09 30.93 14.57
CA ARG A 106 -3.89 30.11 14.38
C ARG A 106 -3.94 28.81 15.15
N GLY A 107 -4.36 28.83 16.41
CA GLY A 107 -4.45 27.64 17.26
C GLY A 107 -5.47 26.62 16.73
N THR A 108 -6.68 27.08 16.41
CA THR A 108 -7.72 26.19 15.86
C THR A 108 -7.35 25.67 14.48
N GLN A 109 -6.77 26.50 13.62
CA GLN A 109 -6.30 26.06 12.30
C GLN A 109 -5.19 25.00 12.41
N THR A 110 -4.28 25.18 13.36
CA THR A 110 -3.24 24.16 13.63
C THR A 110 -3.87 22.84 14.06
N ILE A 111 -4.85 22.85 14.96
CA ILE A 111 -5.57 21.64 15.40
C ILE A 111 -6.27 20.98 14.19
N ILE A 112 -6.99 21.74 13.39
CA ILE A 112 -7.69 21.22 12.21
C ILE A 112 -6.71 20.58 11.23
N ASN A 113 -5.59 21.24 10.95
CA ASN A 113 -4.57 20.73 10.03
C ASN A 113 -3.94 19.42 10.55
N GLN A 114 -3.66 19.33 11.87
CA GLN A 114 -3.11 18.13 12.47
C GLN A 114 -4.12 16.96 12.45
N VAL A 115 -5.39 17.23 12.76
CA VAL A 115 -6.44 16.21 12.68
C VAL A 115 -6.60 15.69 11.26
N GLN A 116 -6.57 16.57 10.26
CA GLN A 116 -6.63 16.17 8.85
C GLN A 116 -5.42 15.35 8.43
N ALA A 117 -4.21 15.71 8.90
CA ALA A 117 -2.99 14.93 8.65
C ALA A 117 -3.09 13.52 9.27
N MET A 118 -3.58 13.41 10.52
CA MET A 118 -3.80 12.12 11.17
C MET A 118 -4.86 11.28 10.43
N LYS A 119 -5.96 11.88 9.98
CA LYS A 119 -6.98 11.16 9.19
C LYS A 119 -6.37 10.58 7.91
N ARG A 120 -5.57 11.37 7.17
CA ARG A 120 -4.88 10.87 5.97
C ARG A 120 -3.94 9.72 6.29
N MET A 121 -3.11 9.86 7.33
CA MET A 121 -2.18 8.79 7.76
C MET A 121 -2.93 7.48 8.08
N VAL A 122 -4.06 7.57 8.75
CA VAL A 122 -4.90 6.42 9.10
C VAL A 122 -5.54 5.79 7.86
N ASP A 123 -5.93 6.60 6.86
CA ASP A 123 -6.45 6.10 5.59
C ASP A 123 -5.37 5.38 4.79
N ASP A 124 -4.19 5.99 4.65
CA ASP A 124 -3.05 5.40 3.96
C ASP A 124 -2.63 4.06 4.62
N PHE A 125 -2.62 4.01 5.97
CA PHE A 125 -2.34 2.77 6.71
C PHE A 125 -3.39 1.68 6.44
N ARG A 126 -4.68 2.03 6.47
CA ARG A 126 -5.76 1.09 6.16
C ARG A 126 -5.63 0.54 4.74
N ASP A 127 -5.35 1.41 3.77
CA ASP A 127 -5.27 1.03 2.36
C ASP A 127 -4.03 0.16 2.08
N TYR A 128 -2.90 0.46 2.72
CA TYR A 128 -1.70 -0.38 2.70
C TYR A 128 -1.94 -1.78 3.29
N ALA A 129 -2.66 -1.86 4.42
CA ALA A 129 -2.93 -3.13 5.09
C ALA A 129 -4.00 -3.99 4.38
N ARG A 130 -4.75 -3.42 3.43
CA ARG A 130 -5.89 -4.07 2.76
C ARG A 130 -5.56 -4.60 1.37
N LEU A 131 -4.32 -4.74 0.97
CA LEU A 131 -4.00 -5.25 -0.36
C LEU A 131 -4.63 -6.65 -0.57
N PRO A 132 -5.82 -6.76 -1.22
CA PRO A 132 -6.38 -8.06 -1.56
C PRO A 132 -5.49 -8.75 -2.59
N ALA A 133 -5.61 -10.07 -2.69
CA ALA A 133 -4.98 -10.78 -3.79
C ALA A 133 -5.44 -10.15 -5.13
N PRO A 134 -4.53 -9.88 -6.08
CA PRO A 134 -4.89 -9.21 -7.32
C PRO A 134 -5.86 -10.06 -8.15
N GLU A 135 -6.94 -9.45 -8.63
CA GLU A 135 -7.87 -10.02 -9.59
C GLU A 135 -7.36 -9.75 -11.01
N VAL A 136 -6.42 -10.59 -11.45
CA VAL A 136 -5.76 -10.41 -12.75
C VAL A 136 -6.70 -10.77 -13.89
N ALA A 137 -7.01 -9.80 -14.75
CA ALA A 137 -7.84 -9.95 -15.96
C ALA A 137 -7.23 -9.20 -17.14
N PRO A 138 -7.65 -9.51 -18.39
CA PRO A 138 -7.30 -8.71 -19.55
C PRO A 138 -7.80 -7.26 -19.38
N LEU A 139 -6.92 -6.28 -19.60
CA LEU A 139 -7.14 -4.87 -19.32
C LEU A 139 -6.60 -3.99 -20.45
N ASP A 140 -7.34 -2.95 -20.84
CA ASP A 140 -6.85 -1.81 -21.61
C ASP A 140 -6.13 -0.82 -20.66
N LEU A 141 -4.81 -0.92 -20.62
CA LEU A 141 -4.00 -0.05 -19.74
C LEU A 141 -4.07 1.41 -20.19
N ASN A 142 -4.06 1.68 -21.48
CA ASN A 142 -4.16 3.05 -22.01
C ASN A 142 -5.52 3.67 -21.70
N GLY A 143 -6.60 2.89 -21.79
CA GLY A 143 -7.95 3.31 -21.40
C GLY A 143 -8.01 3.66 -19.92
N LEU A 144 -7.43 2.82 -19.04
CA LEU A 144 -7.34 3.06 -17.61
C LEU A 144 -6.55 4.34 -17.28
N ILE A 145 -5.42 4.58 -17.96
CA ILE A 145 -4.62 5.80 -17.76
C ILE A 145 -5.44 7.04 -18.14
N ARG A 146 -6.14 7.03 -19.27
CA ARG A 146 -6.97 8.16 -19.68
C ARG A 146 -8.10 8.44 -18.69
N GLU A 147 -8.75 7.39 -18.15
CA GLU A 147 -9.76 7.51 -17.10
C GLU A 147 -9.18 8.20 -15.85
N VAL A 148 -7.99 7.77 -15.39
CA VAL A 148 -7.33 8.36 -14.23
C VAL A 148 -6.96 9.82 -14.48
N LEU A 149 -6.41 10.13 -15.67
CA LEU A 149 -6.01 11.50 -16.02
C LEU A 149 -7.19 12.48 -16.04
N GLY A 150 -8.41 12.02 -16.30
CA GLY A 150 -9.61 12.84 -16.21
C GLY A 150 -9.82 13.47 -14.82
N PHE A 151 -9.31 12.84 -13.74
CA PHE A 151 -9.38 13.41 -12.39
C PHE A 151 -8.32 14.50 -12.13
N TYR A 152 -7.36 14.66 -13.03
CA TYR A 152 -6.24 15.60 -12.90
C TYR A 152 -6.34 16.80 -13.85
N GLU A 153 -7.48 17.02 -14.52
CA GLU A 153 -7.69 18.17 -15.43
C GLU A 153 -7.50 19.54 -14.77
N GLY A 154 -7.61 19.60 -13.42
CA GLY A 154 -7.39 20.81 -12.63
C GLY A 154 -6.00 20.90 -11.97
N SER A 155 -5.06 20.04 -12.34
CA SER A 155 -3.71 20.04 -11.77
C SER A 155 -2.96 21.33 -12.11
N SER A 156 -2.14 21.82 -11.17
CA SER A 156 -1.23 22.95 -11.40
C SER A 156 -0.02 22.56 -12.26
N ALA A 157 0.29 21.26 -12.36
CA ALA A 157 1.33 20.74 -13.23
C ALA A 157 0.79 20.42 -14.62
N ILE A 158 1.64 20.57 -15.63
CA ILE A 158 1.33 20.12 -17.00
C ILE A 158 1.51 18.60 -17.05
N ILE A 159 0.41 17.88 -17.28
CA ILE A 159 0.43 16.41 -17.37
C ILE A 159 0.31 16.00 -18.85
N GLU A 160 1.29 15.27 -19.35
CA GLU A 160 1.35 14.79 -20.72
C GLU A 160 1.29 13.27 -20.74
N ALA A 161 0.52 12.71 -21.68
CA ALA A 161 0.40 11.27 -21.87
C ALA A 161 0.94 10.86 -23.26
N GLU A 162 2.05 10.13 -23.24
CA GLU A 162 2.68 9.55 -24.43
C GLU A 162 2.37 8.04 -24.43
N LEU A 163 1.20 7.67 -24.94
CA LEU A 163 0.68 6.31 -24.89
C LEU A 163 0.94 5.58 -26.22
N ALA A 164 1.55 4.40 -26.15
CA ALA A 164 1.77 3.58 -27.36
C ALA A 164 0.45 3.13 -27.98
N ASP A 165 0.27 3.33 -29.29
CA ASP A 165 -0.99 3.05 -29.99
C ASP A 165 -1.32 1.55 -30.06
N ASP A 166 -0.32 0.69 -30.03
CA ASP A 166 -0.39 -0.75 -30.25
C ASP A 166 -0.14 -1.59 -28.99
N LEU A 167 -0.36 -1.01 -27.80
CA LEU A 167 -0.05 -1.68 -26.54
C LEU A 167 -0.82 -3.01 -26.34
N GLY A 168 -2.00 -3.13 -26.95
CA GLY A 168 -2.86 -4.29 -26.81
C GLY A 168 -3.43 -4.44 -25.40
N SER A 169 -4.00 -5.62 -25.12
CA SER A 169 -4.51 -5.95 -23.80
C SER A 169 -3.39 -6.50 -22.92
N VAL A 170 -3.28 -6.00 -21.69
CA VAL A 170 -2.33 -6.48 -20.68
C VAL A 170 -3.08 -7.27 -19.58
N LEU A 171 -2.39 -8.18 -18.91
CA LEU A 171 -2.94 -8.87 -17.75
C LEU A 171 -2.65 -8.06 -16.50
N GLY A 172 -3.68 -7.62 -15.80
CA GLY A 172 -3.56 -6.80 -14.59
C GLY A 172 -4.85 -6.69 -13.81
N ASP A 173 -4.73 -6.18 -12.59
CA ASP A 173 -5.87 -5.79 -11.76
C ASP A 173 -6.12 -4.28 -11.95
N ALA A 174 -7.26 -3.93 -12.54
CA ALA A 174 -7.62 -2.55 -12.84
C ALA A 174 -7.67 -1.66 -11.59
N THR A 175 -8.13 -2.20 -10.45
CA THR A 175 -8.25 -1.46 -9.20
C THR A 175 -6.88 -1.14 -8.62
N GLN A 176 -6.00 -2.14 -8.55
CA GLN A 176 -4.64 -1.95 -8.04
C GLN A 176 -3.81 -1.05 -8.95
N LEU A 177 -3.89 -1.23 -10.27
CA LEU A 177 -3.19 -0.36 -11.23
C LEU A 177 -3.68 1.09 -11.17
N ARG A 178 -4.99 1.32 -11.04
CA ARG A 178 -5.54 2.65 -10.83
C ARG A 178 -4.97 3.29 -9.56
N GLN A 179 -4.89 2.54 -8.47
CA GLN A 179 -4.33 3.02 -7.21
C GLN A 179 -2.84 3.36 -7.34
N ILE A 180 -2.06 2.52 -8.02
CA ILE A 180 -0.63 2.77 -8.30
C ILE A 180 -0.46 4.07 -9.08
N ILE A 181 -1.22 4.24 -10.17
CA ILE A 181 -1.14 5.45 -11.00
C ILE A 181 -1.50 6.69 -10.19
N HIS A 182 -2.59 6.66 -9.40
CA HIS A 182 -2.96 7.76 -8.52
C HIS A 182 -1.86 8.09 -7.49
N ASN A 183 -1.27 7.09 -6.86
CA ASN A 183 -0.21 7.29 -5.88
C ASN A 183 1.03 7.94 -6.50
N LEU A 184 1.42 7.49 -7.70
CA LEU A 184 2.58 8.05 -8.40
C LEU A 184 2.31 9.46 -8.90
N LEU A 185 1.14 9.74 -9.48
CA LEU A 185 0.75 11.08 -9.91
C LEU A 185 0.71 12.06 -8.74
N ARG A 186 0.09 11.66 -7.62
CA ARG A 186 0.07 12.47 -6.41
C ARG A 186 1.46 12.74 -5.86
N ASN A 187 2.34 11.74 -5.90
CA ASN A 187 3.73 11.91 -5.50
C ASN A 187 4.47 12.92 -6.38
N ALA A 188 4.22 12.88 -7.68
CA ALA A 188 4.77 13.82 -8.65
C ALA A 188 4.22 15.25 -8.41
N GLU A 189 2.88 15.42 -8.24
CA GLU A 189 2.30 16.73 -7.92
C GLU A 189 2.87 17.33 -6.63
N ASP A 190 2.97 16.51 -5.56
CA ASP A 190 3.57 16.96 -4.29
C ASP A 190 5.05 17.38 -4.46
N ALA A 191 5.81 16.71 -5.34
CA ALA A 191 7.19 17.07 -5.63
C ALA A 191 7.32 18.39 -6.44
N LEU A 192 6.26 18.76 -7.12
CA LEU A 192 6.16 19.98 -7.94
C LEU A 192 5.47 21.14 -7.23
N GLU A 193 4.98 20.94 -6.00
CA GLU A 193 4.27 21.99 -5.24
C GLU A 193 5.14 23.25 -5.09
N GLY A 194 4.57 24.40 -5.48
CA GLY A 194 5.27 25.71 -5.42
C GLY A 194 6.33 25.91 -6.51
N ARG A 195 6.38 25.08 -7.54
CA ARG A 195 7.29 25.22 -8.68
C ARG A 195 6.56 25.70 -9.93
N ASP A 196 7.07 26.73 -10.57
CA ASP A 196 6.59 27.15 -11.87
C ASP A 196 7.09 26.18 -12.95
N GLY A 197 6.20 25.82 -13.90
CA GLY A 197 6.54 24.91 -15.00
C GLY A 197 6.69 23.45 -14.59
N GLY A 198 5.99 23.03 -13.52
CA GLY A 198 5.90 21.63 -13.13
C GLY A 198 5.33 20.79 -14.28
N ARG A 199 6.01 19.68 -14.61
CA ARG A 199 5.63 18.79 -15.71
C ARG A 199 5.70 17.32 -15.25
N ILE A 200 4.67 16.56 -15.62
CA ILE A 200 4.57 15.10 -15.38
C ILE A 200 4.32 14.44 -16.74
N ILE A 201 5.10 13.44 -17.06
CA ILE A 201 4.96 12.67 -18.31
C ILE A 201 4.65 11.24 -17.96
N LEU A 202 3.49 10.75 -18.42
CA LEU A 202 3.14 9.32 -18.40
C LEU A 202 3.46 8.75 -19.77
N ARG A 203 4.23 7.66 -19.80
CA ARG A 203 4.55 6.97 -21.02
C ARG A 203 4.24 5.49 -20.91
N THR A 204 3.59 4.92 -21.93
CA THR A 204 3.46 3.47 -22.08
C THR A 204 4.29 3.01 -23.27
N GLU A 205 4.98 1.88 -23.11
CA GLU A 205 5.81 1.29 -24.14
C GLU A 205 5.52 -0.21 -24.25
N HIS A 206 5.56 -0.72 -25.47
CA HIS A 206 5.44 -2.15 -25.74
C HIS A 206 6.79 -2.84 -25.56
N GLY A 207 6.88 -3.78 -24.60
CA GLY A 207 8.01 -4.67 -24.44
C GLY A 207 7.72 -6.05 -25.04
N VAL A 208 8.73 -6.92 -25.14
CA VAL A 208 8.61 -8.25 -25.77
C VAL A 208 7.57 -9.14 -25.06
N ARG A 209 7.44 -9.03 -23.74
CA ARG A 209 6.55 -9.83 -22.87
C ARG A 209 5.76 -9.02 -21.86
N HIS A 210 6.03 -7.74 -21.75
CA HIS A 210 5.45 -6.85 -20.76
C HIS A 210 5.11 -5.51 -21.41
N ALA A 211 4.10 -4.85 -20.90
CA ALA A 211 3.92 -3.43 -21.10
C ALA A 211 4.73 -2.67 -20.03
N HIS A 212 5.36 -1.57 -20.41
CA HIS A 212 6.04 -0.67 -19.50
C HIS A 212 5.19 0.59 -19.33
N LEU A 213 4.93 0.95 -18.07
CA LEU A 213 4.37 2.25 -17.70
C LEU A 213 5.44 3.00 -16.94
N SER A 214 5.77 4.20 -17.39
CA SER A 214 6.64 5.12 -16.68
C SER A 214 5.91 6.42 -16.38
N ILE A 215 6.17 6.99 -15.19
CA ILE A 215 5.67 8.29 -14.77
C ILE A 215 6.89 9.09 -14.33
N ALA A 216 7.19 10.17 -15.03
CA ALA A 216 8.35 11.01 -14.78
C ALA A 216 7.90 12.43 -14.47
N ASP A 217 8.48 13.05 -13.44
CA ASP A 217 8.30 14.43 -13.09
C ASP A 217 9.63 15.22 -13.24
N ASN A 218 9.55 16.54 -13.36
CA ASN A 218 10.71 17.42 -13.36
C ASN A 218 10.98 18.04 -11.98
N GLY A 219 10.59 17.34 -10.92
CA GLY A 219 10.80 17.72 -9.52
C GLY A 219 12.25 17.59 -9.06
N PRO A 220 12.52 17.71 -7.76
CA PRO A 220 13.87 17.65 -7.20
C PRO A 220 14.46 16.22 -7.19
N GLY A 221 13.65 15.20 -7.48
CA GLY A 221 14.04 13.80 -7.36
C GLY A 221 14.22 13.35 -5.91
N PHE A 222 14.81 12.16 -5.75
CA PHE A 222 15.09 11.57 -4.44
C PHE A 222 16.57 11.80 -4.05
N PRO A 223 16.87 12.07 -2.77
CA PRO A 223 18.23 12.01 -2.26
C PRO A 223 18.86 10.63 -2.55
N VAL A 224 20.11 10.61 -2.99
CA VAL A 224 20.80 9.38 -3.40
C VAL A 224 20.83 8.35 -2.27
N GLU A 225 20.94 8.81 -1.03
CA GLU A 225 20.99 7.96 0.17
C GLU A 225 19.67 7.23 0.44
N LEU A 226 18.56 7.75 -0.07
CA LEU A 226 17.25 7.14 0.11
C LEU A 226 16.85 6.17 -1.01
N LEU A 227 17.49 6.25 -2.18
CA LEU A 227 17.15 5.39 -3.33
C LEU A 227 17.08 3.89 -3.01
N PRO A 228 17.97 3.29 -2.20
CA PRO A 228 17.88 1.88 -1.84
C PRO A 228 16.67 1.52 -0.98
N ARG A 229 16.04 2.53 -0.35
CA ARG A 229 15.02 2.37 0.69
C ARG A 229 13.67 3.00 0.35
N ILE A 230 13.51 3.58 -0.84
CA ILE A 230 12.28 4.29 -1.23
C ILE A 230 11.02 3.41 -1.23
N PHE A 231 11.19 2.09 -1.34
CA PHE A 231 10.10 1.11 -1.27
C PHE A 231 9.90 0.52 0.13
N GLU A 232 10.71 0.94 1.13
CA GLU A 232 10.46 0.54 2.51
C GLU A 232 9.29 1.36 3.10
N PRO A 233 8.37 0.74 3.83
CA PRO A 233 7.30 1.46 4.51
C PRO A 233 7.84 2.55 5.44
N TYR A 234 7.12 3.66 5.52
CA TYR A 234 7.44 4.82 6.37
C TYR A 234 8.70 5.61 5.97
N VAL A 235 9.33 5.30 4.85
CA VAL A 235 10.43 6.11 4.30
C VAL A 235 9.84 7.27 3.50
N THR A 236 10.13 8.50 3.92
CA THR A 236 9.63 9.73 3.27
C THR A 236 10.55 10.91 3.52
N THR A 237 10.65 11.79 2.53
CA THR A 237 11.32 13.10 2.65
C THR A 237 10.32 14.22 2.95
N LYS A 238 9.02 13.95 2.84
CA LYS A 238 7.96 14.94 2.99
C LYS A 238 7.63 15.15 4.46
N ALA A 239 7.57 16.40 4.93
CA ALA A 239 7.20 16.72 6.31
C ALA A 239 5.80 16.20 6.72
N ARG A 240 4.91 15.97 5.77
CA ARG A 240 3.55 15.45 5.95
C ARG A 240 3.29 14.14 5.22
N GLY A 241 4.34 13.49 4.71
CA GLY A 241 4.23 12.22 4.00
C GLY A 241 4.16 11.04 4.97
N THR A 242 3.35 10.04 4.65
CA THR A 242 3.22 8.80 5.43
C THR A 242 4.30 7.77 5.09
N GLY A 243 4.95 7.89 3.91
CA GLY A 243 5.89 6.90 3.40
C GLY A 243 5.24 5.55 3.04
N LEU A 244 3.94 5.54 2.77
CA LEU A 244 3.17 4.33 2.40
C LEU A 244 2.69 4.33 0.94
N GLY A 245 3.06 5.33 0.16
CA GLY A 245 2.57 5.46 -1.21
C GLY A 245 3.42 4.78 -2.29
N LEU A 246 4.66 4.37 -1.96
CA LEU A 246 5.56 3.64 -2.87
C LEU A 246 5.71 2.15 -2.52
N PRO A 247 5.61 1.72 -1.23
CA PRO A 247 5.62 0.31 -0.85
C PRO A 247 4.47 -0.49 -1.42
#